data_37fb8cea018855d9468d47f84d29622f
#
_entry.id   37fb8cea018855d9468d47f84d29622f
#
_cell.length_a   1.000
_cell.length_b   1.000
_cell.length_c   1.000
_cell.angle_alpha   90.00
_cell.angle_beta   90.00
_cell.angle_gamma   90.00
#
_symmetry.space_group_name_H-M   'P 1'
#
loop_
_entity.id
_entity.type
_entity.pdbx_description
1 polymer ?
#
loop_
_entity_poly.entity_id
_entity_poly.type
_entity_poly.pdbx_seq_one_letter_code
_entity_poly.pdbx_strand_id
1 'polypeptide(L)'
;MKITKLEKKKRLYLMELDNDDKCYITEDTIVRFMLSRDKVISEEELKEIQDFAQFSYGKNLALYHLSFKARTEKEVREYLKKYDIDENIVSQVIINLKEDKWINDAQYAYAIINANQLSGDKGPYVLTQKLTQKGFSKSTIEENLKEFDFSEVAQRVANKLLKKYEGKLPARALQDKIIQNLTNKGFSYSDAKTAFDQLDSQVDQETTQELIFRELDKQYAKYARKYEGYELKQRLTQVLARKGYDFSDIASALREYL
;
A
#
# COMPACT_ATOMS: atom_id res chain seq x y z
N MET A 1 -42.34 -26.47 18.87
CA MET A 1 -41.88 -25.45 19.83
C MET A 1 -42.67 -24.17 19.63
N LYS A 2 -42.96 -23.46 20.72
CA LYS A 2 -43.78 -22.24 20.68
C LYS A 2 -42.97 -21.05 21.14
N ILE A 3 -43.08 -19.93 20.44
CA ILE A 3 -42.42 -18.69 20.81
C ILE A 3 -43.16 -18.10 22.02
N THR A 4 -42.46 -18.03 23.16
CA THR A 4 -43.05 -17.50 24.41
C THR A 4 -42.76 -16.00 24.56
N LYS A 5 -41.65 -15.52 24.02
CA LYS A 5 -41.23 -14.11 24.14
C LYS A 5 -40.49 -13.61 22.90
N LEU A 6 -40.76 -12.36 22.51
CA LEU A 6 -39.98 -11.57 21.56
C LEU A 6 -39.73 -10.20 22.19
N GLU A 7 -38.50 -9.92 22.56
CA GLU A 7 -38.13 -8.69 23.26
C GLU A 7 -36.98 -7.95 22.55
N LYS A 8 -37.16 -6.67 22.25
CA LYS A 8 -36.13 -5.83 21.64
C LYS A 8 -34.99 -5.58 22.62
N LYS A 9 -33.75 -5.91 22.19
CA LYS A 9 -32.49 -5.71 22.92
C LYS A 9 -31.53 -4.90 22.06
N LYS A 10 -31.45 -3.59 22.24
CA LYS A 10 -30.61 -2.69 21.44
C LYS A 10 -30.83 -2.87 19.91
N ARG A 11 -29.95 -3.63 19.26
CA ARG A 11 -29.96 -3.85 17.79
C ARG A 11 -30.55 -5.22 17.39
N LEU A 12 -30.83 -6.09 18.34
CA LEU A 12 -31.36 -7.44 18.14
C LEU A 12 -32.63 -7.64 18.93
N TYR A 13 -33.29 -8.74 18.67
CA TYR A 13 -34.44 -9.21 19.45
C TYR A 13 -34.09 -10.54 20.11
N LEU A 14 -34.41 -10.68 21.39
CA LEU A 14 -34.32 -11.94 22.09
C LEU A 14 -35.62 -12.72 21.83
N MET A 15 -35.51 -13.88 21.20
CA MET A 15 -36.58 -14.86 21.04
C MET A 15 -36.37 -15.97 22.05
N GLU A 16 -37.39 -16.25 22.87
CA GLU A 16 -37.46 -17.36 23.82
C GLU A 16 -38.52 -18.34 23.40
N LEU A 17 -38.25 -19.64 23.54
CA LEU A 17 -39.11 -20.74 23.23
C LEU A 17 -39.66 -21.42 24.48
N ASP A 18 -40.68 -22.27 24.34
CA ASP A 18 -41.32 -23.03 25.44
C ASP A 18 -40.44 -24.14 26.03
N ASN A 19 -39.33 -24.49 25.38
CA ASN A 19 -38.29 -25.41 25.85
C ASN A 19 -37.11 -24.71 26.53
N ASP A 20 -37.25 -23.42 26.89
CA ASP A 20 -36.21 -22.55 27.46
C ASP A 20 -35.07 -22.17 26.52
N ASP A 21 -35.12 -22.57 25.24
CA ASP A 21 -34.15 -22.13 24.25
C ASP A 21 -34.25 -20.62 23.97
N LYS A 22 -33.09 -19.97 23.78
CA LYS A 22 -33.02 -18.54 23.52
C LYS A 22 -32.10 -18.29 22.36
N CYS A 23 -32.51 -17.42 21.45
CA CYS A 23 -31.66 -16.94 20.37
C CYS A 23 -31.86 -15.45 20.12
N TYR A 24 -30.79 -14.82 19.63
CA TYR A 24 -30.84 -13.43 19.18
C TYR A 24 -31.12 -13.38 17.68
N ILE A 25 -32.09 -12.62 17.28
CA ILE A 25 -32.54 -12.49 15.88
C ILE A 25 -32.59 -11.02 15.48
N THR A 26 -32.52 -10.75 14.18
CA THR A 26 -32.67 -9.40 13.63
C THR A 26 -34.14 -9.07 13.36
N GLU A 27 -34.41 -7.79 13.14
CA GLU A 27 -35.76 -7.35 12.71
C GLU A 27 -36.11 -7.96 11.35
N ASP A 28 -35.16 -8.06 10.42
CA ASP A 28 -35.34 -8.71 9.11
C ASP A 28 -35.78 -10.18 9.26
N THR A 29 -35.27 -10.89 10.28
CA THR A 29 -35.65 -12.27 10.59
C THR A 29 -37.09 -12.34 11.04
N ILE A 30 -37.53 -11.41 11.90
CA ILE A 30 -38.91 -11.35 12.36
C ILE A 30 -39.87 -11.16 11.17
N VAL A 31 -39.52 -10.21 10.30
CA VAL A 31 -40.36 -9.91 9.12
C VAL A 31 -40.38 -11.09 8.14
N ARG A 32 -39.22 -11.68 7.83
CA ARG A 32 -39.13 -12.77 6.85
C ARG A 32 -39.94 -14.00 7.26
N PHE A 33 -39.86 -14.39 8.52
CA PHE A 33 -40.54 -15.58 9.03
C PHE A 33 -41.90 -15.27 9.72
N MET A 34 -42.34 -14.00 9.67
CA MET A 34 -43.59 -13.54 10.32
C MET A 34 -43.63 -13.99 11.78
N LEU A 35 -42.53 -13.81 12.53
CA LEU A 35 -42.41 -14.26 13.91
C LEU A 35 -43.23 -13.39 14.84
N SER A 36 -44.03 -14.04 15.67
CA SER A 36 -44.84 -13.39 16.69
C SER A 36 -44.87 -14.24 17.97
N ARG A 37 -45.27 -13.64 19.07
CA ARG A 37 -45.57 -14.39 20.28
C ARG A 37 -46.65 -15.40 19.98
N ASP A 38 -46.57 -16.56 20.60
CA ASP A 38 -47.46 -17.70 20.46
C ASP A 38 -47.41 -18.44 19.12
N LYS A 39 -46.56 -18.02 18.14
CA LYS A 39 -46.33 -18.78 16.92
C LYS A 39 -45.68 -20.13 17.26
N VAL A 40 -46.21 -21.20 16.65
CA VAL A 40 -45.66 -22.57 16.73
C VAL A 40 -44.72 -22.75 15.53
N ILE A 41 -43.50 -23.23 15.78
CA ILE A 41 -42.48 -23.51 14.78
C ILE A 41 -41.98 -24.94 14.90
N SER A 42 -41.57 -25.55 13.78
CA SER A 42 -40.89 -26.85 13.76
C SER A 42 -39.42 -26.72 14.11
N GLU A 43 -38.74 -27.86 14.32
CA GLU A 43 -37.24 -27.86 14.49
C GLU A 43 -36.52 -27.41 13.24
N GLU A 44 -37.02 -27.80 12.06
CA GLU A 44 -36.46 -27.38 10.77
C GLU A 44 -36.63 -25.86 10.57
N GLU A 45 -37.84 -25.32 10.85
CA GLU A 45 -38.11 -23.88 10.78
C GLU A 45 -37.22 -23.10 11.77
N LEU A 46 -37.00 -23.65 12.99
CA LEU A 46 -36.07 -23.01 13.95
C LEU A 46 -34.65 -22.92 13.41
N LYS A 47 -34.14 -23.97 12.77
CA LYS A 47 -32.83 -23.98 12.15
C LYS A 47 -32.73 -22.94 11.03
N GLU A 48 -33.72 -22.87 10.16
CA GLU A 48 -33.77 -21.85 9.11
C GLU A 48 -33.81 -20.42 9.68
N ILE A 49 -34.55 -20.20 10.76
CA ILE A 49 -34.62 -18.93 11.48
C ILE A 49 -33.22 -18.56 12.04
N GLN A 50 -32.55 -19.52 12.66
CA GLN A 50 -31.21 -19.30 13.24
C GLN A 50 -30.17 -19.00 12.17
N ASP A 51 -30.12 -19.75 11.08
CA ASP A 51 -29.21 -19.54 9.97
C ASP A 51 -29.45 -18.17 9.32
N PHE A 52 -30.71 -17.82 9.07
CA PHE A 52 -31.05 -16.51 8.53
C PHE A 52 -30.76 -15.36 9.50
N ALA A 53 -30.96 -15.56 10.79
CA ALA A 53 -30.64 -14.57 11.80
C ALA A 53 -29.14 -14.26 11.84
N GLN A 54 -28.27 -15.28 11.76
CA GLN A 54 -26.83 -15.11 11.64
C GLN A 54 -26.46 -14.40 10.33
N PHE A 55 -27.06 -14.79 9.21
CA PHE A 55 -26.85 -14.15 7.91
C PHE A 55 -27.22 -12.66 7.95
N SER A 56 -28.43 -12.33 8.39
CA SER A 56 -28.89 -10.94 8.47
C SER A 56 -28.03 -10.12 9.43
N TYR A 57 -27.67 -10.68 10.58
CA TYR A 57 -26.78 -10.02 11.53
C TYR A 57 -25.40 -9.77 10.93
N GLY A 58 -24.80 -10.77 10.29
CA GLY A 58 -23.51 -10.65 9.62
C GLY A 58 -23.56 -9.62 8.47
N LYS A 59 -24.62 -9.62 7.66
CA LYS A 59 -24.83 -8.62 6.59
C LYS A 59 -24.89 -7.20 7.17
N ASN A 60 -25.64 -6.98 8.24
CA ASN A 60 -25.77 -5.67 8.89
C ASN A 60 -24.43 -5.18 9.47
N LEU A 61 -23.64 -6.07 10.10
CA LEU A 61 -22.29 -5.75 10.58
C LEU A 61 -21.36 -5.38 9.44
N ALA A 62 -21.38 -6.15 8.35
CA ALA A 62 -20.53 -5.89 7.19
C ALA A 62 -20.89 -4.56 6.50
N LEU A 63 -22.16 -4.27 6.31
CA LEU A 63 -22.64 -3.00 5.75
C LEU A 63 -22.21 -1.81 6.62
N TYR A 64 -22.34 -1.94 7.94
CA TYR A 64 -21.82 -0.93 8.87
C TYR A 64 -20.32 -0.72 8.72
N HIS A 65 -19.55 -1.82 8.60
CA HIS A 65 -18.09 -1.74 8.41
C HIS A 65 -17.70 -1.10 7.07
N LEU A 66 -18.46 -1.38 6.00
CA LEU A 66 -18.26 -0.83 4.66
C LEU A 66 -18.71 0.63 4.52
N SER A 67 -19.65 1.09 5.36
CA SER A 67 -20.15 2.47 5.31
C SER A 67 -19.08 3.53 5.58
N PHE A 68 -17.99 3.19 6.27
CA PHE A 68 -16.91 4.12 6.59
C PHE A 68 -15.89 4.27 5.45
N LYS A 69 -15.59 3.18 4.73
CA LYS A 69 -14.67 3.17 3.58
C LYS A 69 -14.74 1.83 2.84
N ALA A 70 -14.29 1.83 1.59
CA ALA A 70 -14.10 0.60 0.83
C ALA A 70 -13.16 -0.38 1.56
N ARG A 71 -13.50 -1.67 1.49
CA ARG A 71 -12.77 -2.78 2.10
C ARG A 71 -12.65 -3.93 1.11
N THR A 72 -11.57 -4.71 1.24
CA THR A 72 -11.42 -5.96 0.51
C THR A 72 -12.33 -7.04 1.09
N GLU A 73 -12.64 -8.05 0.28
CA GLU A 73 -13.33 -9.26 0.78
C GLU A 73 -12.63 -9.82 2.02
N LYS A 74 -11.30 -9.90 2.00
CA LYS A 74 -10.51 -10.38 3.14
C LYS A 74 -10.73 -9.54 4.40
N GLU A 75 -10.69 -8.21 4.30
CA GLU A 75 -10.91 -7.31 5.43
C GLU A 75 -12.32 -7.48 6.01
N VAL A 76 -13.34 -7.72 5.19
CA VAL A 76 -14.71 -7.95 5.65
C VAL A 76 -14.84 -9.31 6.33
N ARG A 77 -14.26 -10.38 5.77
CA ARG A 77 -14.22 -11.71 6.41
C ARG A 77 -13.54 -11.66 7.78
N GLU A 78 -12.36 -11.02 7.87
CA GLU A 78 -11.63 -10.86 9.12
C GLU A 78 -12.41 -10.05 10.17
N TYR A 79 -13.21 -9.08 9.71
CA TYR A 79 -14.10 -8.33 10.59
C TYR A 79 -15.23 -9.21 11.13
N LEU A 80 -15.92 -9.96 10.28
CA LEU A 80 -17.04 -10.82 10.67
C LEU A 80 -16.63 -11.97 11.59
N LYS A 81 -15.42 -12.51 11.44
CA LYS A 81 -14.84 -13.56 12.34
C LYS A 81 -14.82 -13.17 13.82
N LYS A 82 -14.94 -11.89 14.15
CA LYS A 82 -14.94 -11.40 15.53
C LYS A 82 -16.28 -11.55 16.24
N TYR A 83 -17.32 -12.02 15.53
CA TYR A 83 -18.72 -12.01 16.01
C TYR A 83 -19.36 -13.40 16.08
N ASP A 84 -18.55 -14.46 16.17
CA ASP A 84 -19.01 -15.86 16.34
C ASP A 84 -20.08 -16.30 15.30
N ILE A 85 -19.94 -15.81 14.06
CA ILE A 85 -20.79 -16.19 12.94
C ILE A 85 -20.18 -17.41 12.25
N ASP A 86 -21.02 -18.41 11.93
CA ASP A 86 -20.58 -19.60 11.21
C ASP A 86 -19.89 -19.24 9.87
N GLU A 87 -18.79 -19.90 9.56
CA GLU A 87 -17.97 -19.59 8.35
C GLU A 87 -18.76 -19.82 7.05
N ASN A 88 -19.71 -20.76 7.03
CA ASN A 88 -20.59 -20.96 5.89
C ASN A 88 -21.51 -19.76 5.71
N ILE A 89 -22.03 -19.24 6.81
CA ILE A 89 -22.88 -18.03 6.80
C ILE A 89 -22.05 -16.80 6.41
N VAL A 90 -20.84 -16.64 6.92
CA VAL A 90 -19.91 -15.59 6.48
C VAL A 90 -19.73 -15.64 4.97
N SER A 91 -19.53 -16.83 4.41
CA SER A 91 -19.37 -17.00 2.95
C SER A 91 -20.63 -16.58 2.17
N GLN A 92 -21.81 -16.90 2.65
CA GLN A 92 -23.08 -16.46 2.04
C GLN A 92 -23.23 -14.93 2.11
N VAL A 93 -22.90 -14.31 3.24
CA VAL A 93 -22.90 -12.84 3.40
C VAL A 93 -21.98 -12.19 2.39
N ILE A 94 -20.76 -12.72 2.22
CA ILE A 94 -19.79 -12.17 1.26
C ILE A 94 -20.30 -12.29 -0.17
N ILE A 95 -20.87 -13.44 -0.56
CA ILE A 95 -21.45 -13.64 -1.91
C ILE A 95 -22.54 -12.59 -2.14
N ASN A 96 -23.47 -12.45 -1.21
CA ASN A 96 -24.55 -11.47 -1.33
C ASN A 96 -24.03 -10.03 -1.43
N LEU A 97 -23.05 -9.65 -0.62
CA LEU A 97 -22.45 -8.30 -0.69
C LEU A 97 -21.72 -8.04 -2.01
N LYS A 98 -21.18 -9.07 -2.66
CA LYS A 98 -20.60 -8.95 -4.01
C LYS A 98 -21.67 -8.78 -5.08
N GLU A 99 -22.75 -9.54 -5.01
CA GLU A 99 -23.92 -9.41 -5.90
C GLU A 99 -24.55 -8.01 -5.79
N ASP A 100 -24.69 -7.52 -4.58
CA ASP A 100 -25.17 -6.16 -4.28
C ASP A 100 -24.12 -5.06 -4.56
N LYS A 101 -22.92 -5.41 -5.06
CA LYS A 101 -21.80 -4.50 -5.39
C LYS A 101 -21.24 -3.69 -4.22
N TRP A 102 -21.48 -4.11 -2.98
CA TRP A 102 -20.86 -3.52 -1.80
C TRP A 102 -19.39 -3.91 -1.65
N ILE A 103 -19.01 -5.09 -2.13
CA ILE A 103 -17.63 -5.58 -2.21
C ILE A 103 -17.29 -5.74 -3.68
N ASN A 104 -16.27 -5.02 -4.14
CA ASN A 104 -15.71 -5.15 -5.48
C ASN A 104 -14.20 -4.90 -5.41
N ASP A 105 -13.45 -5.97 -5.23
CA ASP A 105 -12.00 -5.92 -5.09
C ASP A 105 -11.31 -5.38 -6.35
N ALA A 106 -11.81 -5.69 -7.55
CA ALA A 106 -11.24 -5.17 -8.79
C ALA A 106 -11.37 -3.64 -8.88
N GLN A 107 -12.57 -3.11 -8.64
CA GLN A 107 -12.80 -1.67 -8.65
C GLN A 107 -12.02 -0.95 -7.53
N TYR A 108 -11.89 -1.59 -6.37
CA TYR A 108 -11.14 -1.00 -5.25
C TYR A 108 -9.63 -1.00 -5.52
N ALA A 109 -9.08 -2.06 -6.11
CA ALA A 109 -7.68 -2.10 -6.56
C ALA A 109 -7.40 -1.01 -7.62
N TYR A 110 -8.28 -0.90 -8.63
CA TYR A 110 -8.22 0.15 -9.64
C TYR A 110 -8.16 1.54 -9.00
N ALA A 111 -9.05 1.83 -8.06
CA ALA A 111 -9.10 3.13 -7.39
C ALA A 111 -7.80 3.46 -6.64
N ILE A 112 -7.18 2.47 -5.97
CA ILE A 112 -5.89 2.64 -5.27
C ILE A 112 -4.77 2.93 -6.27
N ILE A 113 -4.69 2.19 -7.38
CA ILE A 113 -3.65 2.37 -8.40
C ILE A 113 -3.84 3.72 -9.10
N ASN A 114 -5.07 4.06 -9.46
CA ASN A 114 -5.38 5.35 -10.09
C ASN A 114 -5.03 6.54 -9.18
N ALA A 115 -5.32 6.47 -7.89
CA ALA A 115 -4.92 7.49 -6.94
C ALA A 115 -3.39 7.65 -6.87
N ASN A 116 -2.63 6.54 -7.00
CA ASN A 116 -1.18 6.60 -7.10
C ASN A 116 -0.70 7.22 -8.43
N GLN A 117 -1.38 6.97 -9.54
CA GLN A 117 -1.09 7.63 -10.81
C GLN A 117 -1.23 9.15 -10.71
N LEU A 118 -2.29 9.61 -10.09
CA LEU A 118 -2.58 11.04 -9.99
C LEU A 118 -1.61 11.80 -9.06
N SER A 119 -1.30 11.25 -7.90
CA SER A 119 -0.58 11.99 -6.86
C SER A 119 0.46 11.17 -6.07
N GLY A 120 0.51 9.86 -6.28
CA GLY A 120 1.42 8.98 -5.56
C GLY A 120 2.85 8.98 -6.12
N ASP A 121 3.67 8.17 -5.50
CA ASP A 121 5.11 8.07 -5.80
C ASP A 121 5.60 6.62 -5.85
N LYS A 122 4.68 5.65 -5.93
CA LYS A 122 5.02 4.23 -5.89
C LYS A 122 5.04 3.61 -7.27
N GLY A 123 6.05 2.79 -7.52
CA GLY A 123 6.13 1.92 -8.68
C GLY A 123 5.32 0.63 -8.52
N PRO A 124 5.20 -0.14 -9.63
CA PRO A 124 4.37 -1.35 -9.68
C PRO A 124 4.70 -2.37 -8.60
N TYR A 125 5.99 -2.59 -8.32
CA TYR A 125 6.42 -3.58 -7.34
C TYR A 125 5.95 -3.27 -5.92
N VAL A 126 6.13 -2.03 -5.46
CA VAL A 126 5.67 -1.62 -4.12
C VAL A 126 4.16 -1.59 -4.04
N LEU A 127 3.45 -1.23 -5.13
CA LEU A 127 2.00 -1.32 -5.18
C LEU A 127 1.51 -2.76 -5.07
N THR A 128 2.14 -3.70 -5.81
CA THR A 128 1.84 -5.13 -5.70
C THR A 128 1.95 -5.61 -4.26
N GLN A 129 3.05 -5.29 -3.58
CA GLN A 129 3.22 -5.66 -2.17
C GLN A 129 2.12 -5.10 -1.27
N LYS A 130 1.80 -3.81 -1.41
CA LYS A 130 0.76 -3.16 -0.62
C LYS A 130 -0.63 -3.75 -0.85
N LEU A 131 -0.98 -4.03 -2.11
CA LEU A 131 -2.26 -4.64 -2.46
C LEU A 131 -2.34 -6.08 -1.95
N THR A 132 -1.27 -6.86 -2.07
CA THR A 132 -1.18 -8.22 -1.50
C THR A 132 -1.38 -8.21 0.01
N GLN A 133 -0.70 -7.31 0.73
CA GLN A 133 -0.86 -7.15 2.18
C GLN A 133 -2.31 -6.78 2.56
N LYS A 134 -2.97 -6.02 1.72
CA LYS A 134 -4.37 -5.61 1.91
C LYS A 134 -5.37 -6.75 1.61
N GLY A 135 -4.90 -7.83 1.01
CA GLY A 135 -5.67 -9.05 0.78
C GLY A 135 -6.30 -9.17 -0.60
N PHE A 136 -5.88 -8.36 -1.56
CA PHE A 136 -6.29 -8.56 -2.95
C PHE A 136 -5.70 -9.84 -3.53
N SER A 137 -6.42 -10.51 -4.42
CA SER A 137 -5.91 -11.66 -5.14
C SER A 137 -4.81 -11.27 -6.13
N LYS A 138 -3.90 -12.20 -6.41
CA LYS A 138 -2.82 -11.97 -7.38
C LYS A 138 -3.36 -11.62 -8.76
N SER A 139 -4.40 -12.32 -9.24
CA SER A 139 -5.05 -12.03 -10.52
C SER A 139 -5.61 -10.61 -10.57
N THR A 140 -6.35 -10.20 -9.54
CA THR A 140 -6.90 -8.85 -9.45
C THR A 140 -5.81 -7.78 -9.51
N ILE A 141 -4.68 -7.99 -8.83
CA ILE A 141 -3.56 -7.05 -8.83
C ILE A 141 -2.92 -6.96 -10.21
N GLU A 142 -2.60 -8.10 -10.83
CA GLU A 142 -1.92 -8.16 -12.12
C GLU A 142 -2.78 -7.59 -13.25
N GLU A 143 -4.08 -7.91 -13.27
CA GLU A 143 -5.02 -7.39 -14.26
C GLU A 143 -5.12 -5.86 -14.17
N ASN A 144 -5.31 -5.33 -12.97
CA ASN A 144 -5.40 -3.88 -12.79
C ASN A 144 -4.09 -3.16 -13.11
N LEU A 145 -2.92 -3.70 -12.69
CA LEU A 145 -1.64 -3.03 -12.97
C LEU A 145 -1.32 -2.94 -14.46
N LYS A 146 -1.80 -3.88 -15.30
CA LYS A 146 -1.59 -3.84 -16.75
C LYS A 146 -2.29 -2.69 -17.44
N GLU A 147 -3.32 -2.11 -16.83
CA GLU A 147 -4.07 -0.98 -17.38
C GLU A 147 -3.36 0.36 -17.21
N PHE A 148 -2.27 0.41 -16.44
CA PHE A 148 -1.59 1.66 -16.09
C PHE A 148 -0.15 1.72 -16.60
N ASP A 149 0.22 2.86 -17.18
CA ASP A 149 1.60 3.23 -17.46
C ASP A 149 2.18 4.01 -16.27
N PHE A 150 3.31 3.55 -15.76
CA PHE A 150 3.98 4.17 -14.61
C PHE A 150 5.12 5.12 -15.00
N SER A 151 5.34 5.37 -16.29
CA SER A 151 6.40 6.26 -16.79
C SER A 151 6.24 7.68 -16.25
N GLU A 152 5.03 8.23 -16.29
CA GLU A 152 4.74 9.57 -15.77
C GLU A 152 4.97 9.68 -14.25
N VAL A 153 4.62 8.63 -13.50
CA VAL A 153 4.90 8.59 -12.06
C VAL A 153 6.39 8.58 -11.79
N ALA A 154 7.15 7.74 -12.53
CA ALA A 154 8.60 7.68 -12.42
C ALA A 154 9.23 9.05 -12.75
N GLN A 155 8.79 9.70 -13.83
CA GLN A 155 9.28 11.01 -14.27
C GLN A 155 8.98 12.10 -13.23
N ARG A 156 7.77 12.11 -12.66
CA ARG A 156 7.39 13.05 -11.61
C ARG A 156 8.26 12.90 -10.37
N VAL A 157 8.55 11.65 -9.98
CA VAL A 157 9.42 11.35 -8.84
C VAL A 157 10.86 11.72 -9.15
N ALA A 158 11.37 11.41 -10.35
CA ALA A 158 12.71 11.76 -10.79
C ALA A 158 12.94 13.27 -10.76
N ASN A 159 12.03 14.06 -11.32
CA ASN A 159 12.08 15.53 -11.27
C ASN A 159 12.09 16.09 -9.84
N LYS A 160 11.30 15.51 -8.94
CA LYS A 160 11.31 15.91 -7.53
C LYS A 160 12.65 15.61 -6.84
N LEU A 161 13.27 14.48 -7.19
CA LEU A 161 14.55 14.08 -6.65
C LEU A 161 15.69 14.94 -7.25
N LEU A 162 15.63 15.27 -8.54
CA LEU A 162 16.55 16.18 -9.18
C LEU A 162 16.58 17.51 -8.44
N LYS A 163 15.46 18.20 -8.30
CA LYS A 163 15.35 19.47 -7.55
C LYS A 163 15.90 19.39 -6.12
N LYS A 164 15.87 18.22 -5.50
CA LYS A 164 16.39 18.02 -4.15
C LYS A 164 17.91 17.90 -4.09
N TYR A 165 18.53 17.26 -5.09
CA TYR A 165 19.92 16.83 -5.06
C TYR A 165 20.83 17.56 -6.06
N GLU A 166 20.26 18.25 -7.05
CA GLU A 166 20.98 19.08 -8.01
C GLU A 166 21.83 20.15 -7.28
N GLY A 167 23.03 20.38 -7.74
CA GLY A 167 23.98 21.28 -7.09
C GLY A 167 24.53 20.80 -5.74
N LYS A 168 24.21 19.58 -5.30
CA LYS A 168 24.68 18.98 -4.03
C LYS A 168 25.49 17.72 -4.22
N LEU A 169 25.36 17.08 -5.35
CA LEU A 169 26.06 15.84 -5.69
C LEU A 169 26.70 15.95 -7.07
N PRO A 170 27.88 15.31 -7.28
CA PRO A 170 28.43 15.18 -8.62
C PRO A 170 27.54 14.33 -9.51
N ALA A 171 27.64 14.50 -10.83
CA ALA A 171 26.73 13.92 -11.84
C ALA A 171 26.47 12.43 -11.63
N ARG A 172 27.51 11.61 -11.46
CA ARG A 172 27.40 10.17 -11.27
C ARG A 172 26.69 9.82 -9.95
N ALA A 173 27.04 10.49 -8.85
CA ALA A 173 26.39 10.26 -7.57
C ALA A 173 24.92 10.71 -7.59
N LEU A 174 24.59 11.77 -8.34
CA LEU A 174 23.21 12.24 -8.56
C LEU A 174 22.40 11.17 -9.31
N GLN A 175 22.95 10.62 -10.41
CA GLN A 175 22.33 9.54 -11.17
C GLN A 175 22.07 8.32 -10.29
N ASP A 176 23.11 7.82 -9.63
CA ASP A 176 23.00 6.64 -8.75
C ASP A 176 21.95 6.87 -7.65
N LYS A 177 21.92 8.07 -7.08
CA LYS A 177 20.99 8.43 -6.01
C LYS A 177 19.54 8.47 -6.49
N ILE A 178 19.29 9.03 -7.66
CA ILE A 178 17.93 9.11 -8.24
C ILE A 178 17.44 7.71 -8.62
N ILE A 179 18.28 6.94 -9.35
CA ILE A 179 17.93 5.56 -9.75
C ILE A 179 17.66 4.69 -8.52
N GLN A 180 18.54 4.74 -7.52
CA GLN A 180 18.34 3.98 -6.27
C GLN A 180 17.03 4.35 -5.55
N ASN A 181 16.69 5.64 -5.48
CA ASN A 181 15.44 6.06 -4.85
C ASN A 181 14.22 5.58 -5.62
N LEU A 182 14.23 5.64 -6.96
CA LEU A 182 13.16 5.12 -7.80
C LEU A 182 13.00 3.60 -7.62
N THR A 183 14.11 2.86 -7.63
CA THR A 183 14.09 1.41 -7.41
C THR A 183 13.54 1.06 -6.03
N ASN A 184 13.92 1.79 -4.99
CA ASN A 184 13.35 1.62 -3.64
C ASN A 184 11.85 1.95 -3.56
N LYS A 185 11.35 2.78 -4.48
CA LYS A 185 9.91 3.07 -4.62
C LYS A 185 9.17 2.04 -5.45
N GLY A 186 9.87 1.03 -5.98
CA GLY A 186 9.28 -0.10 -6.68
C GLY A 186 9.19 0.04 -8.19
N PHE A 187 9.98 0.95 -8.79
CA PHE A 187 10.20 0.98 -10.24
C PHE A 187 11.29 -0.01 -10.63
N SER A 188 11.24 -0.54 -11.84
CA SER A 188 12.34 -1.34 -12.37
C SER A 188 13.60 -0.47 -12.57
N TYR A 189 14.76 -1.10 -12.63
CA TYR A 189 16.00 -0.36 -12.95
C TYR A 189 15.93 0.29 -14.34
N SER A 190 15.31 -0.39 -15.32
CA SER A 190 15.10 0.15 -16.66
C SER A 190 14.26 1.42 -16.63
N ASP A 191 13.10 1.37 -15.97
CA ASP A 191 12.18 2.51 -15.87
C ASP A 191 12.84 3.67 -15.10
N ALA A 192 13.55 3.35 -14.02
CA ALA A 192 14.28 4.34 -13.23
C ALA A 192 15.39 5.03 -14.02
N LYS A 193 16.11 4.26 -14.86
CA LYS A 193 17.14 4.81 -15.75
C LYS A 193 16.51 5.66 -16.84
N THR A 194 15.46 5.17 -17.50
CA THR A 194 14.74 5.94 -18.53
C THR A 194 14.21 7.26 -17.98
N ALA A 195 13.61 7.24 -16.78
CA ALA A 195 13.16 8.45 -16.13
C ALA A 195 14.30 9.42 -15.77
N PHE A 196 15.49 8.91 -15.43
CA PHE A 196 16.65 9.75 -15.21
C PHE A 196 17.18 10.34 -16.51
N ASP A 197 17.30 9.55 -17.57
CA ASP A 197 17.83 9.97 -18.87
C ASP A 197 16.97 11.06 -19.55
N GLN A 198 15.70 11.17 -19.15
CA GLN A 198 14.76 12.21 -19.60
C GLN A 198 14.81 13.49 -18.75
N LEU A 199 15.65 13.54 -17.70
CA LEU A 199 15.79 14.73 -16.89
C LEU A 199 16.65 15.76 -17.62
N ASP A 200 16.22 17.01 -17.59
CA ASP A 200 17.04 18.14 -18.00
C ASP A 200 17.96 18.56 -16.82
N SER A 201 19.01 17.78 -16.61
CA SER A 201 19.99 18.05 -15.56
C SER A 201 21.14 18.88 -16.14
N GLN A 202 21.15 20.14 -15.83
CA GLN A 202 22.30 21.01 -16.09
C GLN A 202 23.32 20.89 -14.95
N VAL A 203 24.15 19.83 -14.97
CA VAL A 203 25.30 19.78 -14.09
C VAL A 203 26.39 20.64 -14.73
N ASP A 204 26.46 21.89 -14.30
CA ASP A 204 27.43 22.85 -14.73
C ASP A 204 28.85 22.46 -14.22
N GLN A 205 29.87 22.71 -15.09
CA GLN A 205 31.29 22.48 -14.72
C GLN A 205 31.69 23.30 -13.51
N GLU A 206 31.21 24.54 -13.39
CA GLU A 206 31.49 25.43 -12.27
C GLU A 206 30.98 24.85 -10.95
N THR A 207 29.75 24.39 -10.93
CA THR A 207 29.12 23.68 -9.78
C THR A 207 29.89 22.41 -9.40
N THR A 208 30.37 21.66 -10.39
CA THR A 208 31.17 20.45 -10.14
C THR A 208 32.52 20.79 -9.51
N GLN A 209 33.17 21.86 -9.98
CA GLN A 209 34.42 22.35 -9.39
C GLN A 209 34.25 22.81 -7.95
N GLU A 210 33.23 23.61 -7.66
CA GLU A 210 32.91 24.02 -6.29
C GLU A 210 32.71 22.83 -5.34
N LEU A 211 31.97 21.83 -5.79
CA LEU A 211 31.69 20.63 -5.00
C LEU A 211 32.97 19.81 -4.74
N ILE A 212 33.83 19.66 -5.74
CA ILE A 212 35.09 18.88 -5.60
C ILE A 212 36.06 19.59 -4.68
N PHE A 213 36.22 20.91 -4.77
CA PHE A 213 37.10 21.68 -3.87
C PHE A 213 36.60 21.64 -2.43
N ARG A 214 35.29 21.82 -2.20
CA ARG A 214 34.69 21.68 -0.86
C ARG A 214 34.93 20.29 -0.26
N GLU A 215 34.93 19.26 -1.07
CA GLU A 215 35.18 17.90 -0.61
C GLU A 215 36.67 17.66 -0.40
N LEU A 216 37.57 18.23 -1.26
CA LEU A 216 39.00 18.18 -1.09
C LEU A 216 39.42 18.80 0.24
N ASP A 217 38.92 19.97 0.62
CA ASP A 217 39.22 20.61 1.90
C ASP A 217 38.97 19.66 3.08
N LYS A 218 37.83 18.97 3.08
CA LYS A 218 37.47 18.02 4.14
C LYS A 218 38.38 16.81 4.16
N GLN A 219 38.68 16.26 2.99
CA GLN A 219 39.46 15.03 2.88
C GLN A 219 40.97 15.30 3.09
N TYR A 220 41.47 16.42 2.60
CA TYR A 220 42.85 16.85 2.81
C TYR A 220 43.18 17.00 4.30
N ALA A 221 42.33 17.73 5.04
CA ALA A 221 42.50 17.89 6.50
C ALA A 221 42.57 16.56 7.26
N LYS A 222 41.91 15.51 6.72
CA LYS A 222 41.93 14.17 7.31
C LYS A 222 43.15 13.35 6.93
N TYR A 223 43.56 13.40 5.66
CA TYR A 223 44.59 12.50 5.13
C TYR A 223 45.99 13.10 5.18
N ALA A 224 46.19 14.42 5.09
CA ALA A 224 47.46 15.10 5.16
C ALA A 224 48.21 14.90 6.51
N ARG A 225 47.50 14.47 7.55
CA ARG A 225 48.13 14.12 8.84
C ARG A 225 48.86 12.77 8.81
N LYS A 226 48.63 11.93 7.80
CA LYS A 226 49.14 10.56 7.75
C LYS A 226 49.92 10.23 6.48
N TYR A 227 49.68 10.98 5.40
CA TYR A 227 50.18 10.69 4.08
C TYR A 227 50.73 11.97 3.45
N GLU A 228 51.79 11.86 2.66
CA GLU A 228 52.40 12.98 1.95
C GLU A 228 52.64 12.63 0.47
N GLY A 229 52.88 13.64 -0.38
CA GLY A 229 53.23 13.50 -1.77
C GLY A 229 52.34 12.59 -2.58
N TYR A 230 52.92 11.60 -3.26
CA TYR A 230 52.20 10.70 -4.16
C TYR A 230 51.12 9.86 -3.44
N GLU A 231 51.41 9.41 -2.23
CA GLU A 231 50.49 8.59 -1.46
C GLU A 231 49.22 9.37 -1.04
N LEU A 232 49.40 10.60 -0.60
CA LEU A 232 48.31 11.52 -0.30
C LEU A 232 47.42 11.76 -1.53
N LYS A 233 48.03 12.04 -2.68
CA LYS A 233 47.32 12.24 -3.94
C LYS A 233 46.53 11.01 -4.34
N GLN A 234 47.09 9.82 -4.21
CA GLN A 234 46.41 8.57 -4.52
C GLN A 234 45.18 8.32 -3.60
N ARG A 235 45.32 8.61 -2.31
CA ARG A 235 44.21 8.49 -1.35
C ARG A 235 43.08 9.46 -1.63
N LEU A 236 43.40 10.72 -1.90
CA LEU A 236 42.41 11.73 -2.27
C LEU A 236 41.68 11.34 -3.56
N THR A 237 42.41 10.89 -4.59
CA THR A 237 41.79 10.38 -5.83
C THR A 237 40.80 9.25 -5.56
N GLN A 238 41.18 8.24 -4.78
CA GLN A 238 40.30 7.10 -4.45
C GLN A 238 39.04 7.53 -3.72
N VAL A 239 39.13 8.46 -2.78
CA VAL A 239 37.99 8.92 -2.01
C VAL A 239 37.05 9.73 -2.87
N LEU A 240 37.54 10.63 -3.71
CA LEU A 240 36.72 11.44 -4.61
C LEU A 240 36.04 10.58 -5.69
N ALA A 241 36.77 9.60 -6.26
CA ALA A 241 36.16 8.65 -7.19
C ALA A 241 35.02 7.83 -6.57
N ARG A 242 35.16 7.38 -5.32
CA ARG A 242 34.09 6.71 -4.58
C ARG A 242 32.84 7.60 -4.31
N LYS A 243 33.07 8.92 -4.28
CA LYS A 243 31.99 9.90 -4.12
C LYS A 243 31.32 10.28 -5.43
N GLY A 244 31.76 9.70 -6.56
CA GLY A 244 31.12 9.84 -7.86
C GLY A 244 31.68 11.00 -8.70
N TYR A 245 32.83 11.55 -8.36
CA TYR A 245 33.54 12.51 -9.23
C TYR A 245 34.28 11.77 -10.36
N ASP A 246 34.33 12.36 -11.53
CA ASP A 246 35.05 11.80 -12.65
C ASP A 246 36.59 11.98 -12.50
N PHE A 247 37.34 11.03 -13.02
CA PHE A 247 38.82 11.05 -12.88
C PHE A 247 39.48 12.27 -13.52
N SER A 248 38.91 12.81 -14.63
CA SER A 248 39.36 14.04 -15.28
C SER A 248 39.24 15.25 -14.35
N ASP A 249 38.06 15.37 -13.70
CA ASP A 249 37.77 16.47 -12.76
C ASP A 249 38.65 16.37 -11.50
N ILE A 250 38.80 15.14 -10.98
CA ILE A 250 39.69 14.86 -9.84
C ILE A 250 41.14 15.25 -10.17
N ALA A 251 41.62 14.85 -11.36
CA ALA A 251 42.98 15.14 -11.77
C ALA A 251 43.23 16.65 -11.96
N SER A 252 42.25 17.37 -12.49
CA SER A 252 42.30 18.82 -12.64
C SER A 252 42.29 19.53 -11.28
N ALA A 253 41.35 19.17 -10.43
CA ALA A 253 41.25 19.74 -9.09
C ALA A 253 42.50 19.48 -8.21
N LEU A 254 43.04 18.27 -8.26
CA LEU A 254 44.26 17.94 -7.50
C LEU A 254 45.51 18.65 -8.01
N ARG A 255 45.58 19.05 -9.31
CA ARG A 255 46.69 19.88 -9.85
C ARG A 255 46.62 21.31 -9.35
N GLU A 256 45.42 21.81 -9.14
CA GLU A 256 45.22 23.18 -8.65
C GLU A 256 45.32 23.27 -7.12
N TYR A 257 44.96 22.17 -6.43
CA TYR A 257 44.90 22.14 -4.97
C TYR A 257 46.22 21.80 -4.29
N LEU A 258 47.08 20.99 -4.91
CA LEU A 258 48.36 20.50 -4.37
C LEU A 258 49.53 21.15 -5.07
#